data_9dd397e411a96421d9f628496d1afbee
#
_entry.id   9dd397e411a96421d9f628496d1afbee
#
_cell.length_a   1.000
_cell.length_b   1.000
_cell.length_c   1.000
_cell.angle_alpha   90.00
_cell.angle_beta   90.00
_cell.angle_gamma   90.00
#
_symmetry.space_group_name_H-M   'P 1'
#
loop_
_entity.id
_entity.type
_entity.pdbx_description
1 polymer ?
#
loop_
_entity_poly.entity_id
_entity_poly.type
_entity_poly.pdbx_seq_one_letter_code
_entity_poly.pdbx_strand_id
1 'polypeptide(L)'
;MSQSIDSASPMPGGLTRRQFVRAVAAAALATNVPAALTACGSKGAAGTITVGSKDFTEGEIISEIYALALEDAGFTVKRSFDIAGSVIATALEKGEIDLYPEYTGTALLTVLKAEMETDPQAVYETVKKQYKKKWDLVWLDMAEAADSQALVITTKAAEQYGIKTISDLQAHANELRFASQGEFDERSDGLPALEAAYGAFDWKEHTSFNNGLKYEVLRNDEADVAPVYTTEGQLVDDAFTLLEDDKHVWPPYNVAPVVRGEVLDANPDIEDVLNAVSKQLTTKGLTELNAKVDIDKQDYEDVAAEFFDSL
;
A
#
# COMPACT_ATOMS: atom_id res chain seq x y z
N MET A 1 46.34 -16.35 30.14
CA MET A 1 45.26 -15.88 31.04
C MET A 1 44.09 -15.58 30.19
N SER A 2 43.14 -16.47 30.27
CA SER A 2 41.83 -16.46 29.58
C SER A 2 40.90 -15.48 30.27
N GLN A 3 40.13 -14.70 29.53
CA GLN A 3 38.80 -14.24 29.99
C GLN A 3 37.85 -14.09 28.80
N SER A 4 36.79 -14.80 28.95
CA SER A 4 35.61 -14.96 28.13
C SER A 4 34.88 -13.64 27.96
N ILE A 5 34.31 -13.43 26.76
CA ILE A 5 33.32 -12.39 26.51
C ILE A 5 31.93 -13.05 26.51
N ASP A 6 31.10 -12.51 27.36
CA ASP A 6 29.77 -12.96 27.74
C ASP A 6 28.73 -12.65 26.69
N SER A 7 27.90 -13.60 26.53
CA SER A 7 26.59 -13.72 25.87
C SER A 7 25.80 -12.42 25.67
N ALA A 8 25.50 -12.13 24.41
CA ALA A 8 24.36 -11.31 24.02
C ALA A 8 23.05 -12.10 24.25
N SER A 9 22.14 -11.55 25.01
CA SER A 9 20.80 -12.10 25.24
C SER A 9 19.97 -11.99 23.97
N PRO A 10 19.19 -13.01 23.59
CA PRO A 10 18.28 -12.94 22.45
C PRO A 10 17.08 -12.06 22.80
N MET A 11 16.67 -11.21 21.85
CA MET A 11 15.42 -10.45 21.91
C MET A 11 14.23 -11.41 21.88
N PRO A 12 13.07 -11.06 22.47
CA PRO A 12 11.90 -11.94 22.53
C PRO A 12 11.37 -12.21 21.12
N GLY A 13 11.34 -13.49 20.76
CA GLY A 13 11.02 -13.99 19.45
C GLY A 13 9.63 -13.59 18.93
N GLY A 14 9.59 -13.17 17.70
CA GLY A 14 8.40 -13.14 16.90
C GLY A 14 7.76 -14.55 16.79
N LEU A 15 6.47 -14.61 16.65
CA LEU A 15 5.72 -15.86 16.48
C LEU A 15 6.19 -16.58 15.20
N THR A 16 6.55 -17.84 15.31
CA THR A 16 6.88 -18.65 14.12
C THR A 16 5.61 -18.98 13.32
N ARG A 17 5.75 -19.27 12.00
CA ARG A 17 4.67 -19.68 11.08
C ARG A 17 3.68 -20.68 11.71
N ARG A 18 4.18 -21.65 12.47
CA ARG A 18 3.34 -22.62 13.21
C ARG A 18 2.61 -22.02 14.41
N GLN A 19 3.07 -20.90 14.96
CA GLN A 19 2.45 -20.22 16.10
C GLN A 19 1.42 -19.19 15.63
N PHE A 20 1.63 -18.59 14.46
CA PHE A 20 0.68 -17.70 13.80
C PHE A 20 -0.64 -18.42 13.48
N VAL A 21 -0.58 -19.59 12.84
CA VAL A 21 -1.77 -20.43 12.54
C VAL A 21 -2.44 -20.98 13.80
N ARG A 22 -1.67 -21.27 14.87
CA ARG A 22 -2.24 -21.80 16.13
C ARG A 22 -2.89 -20.73 17.00
N ALA A 23 -2.51 -19.47 16.89
CA ALA A 23 -3.13 -18.38 17.65
C ALA A 23 -4.54 -18.04 17.13
N VAL A 24 -4.76 -18.14 15.82
CA VAL A 24 -6.08 -17.95 15.19
C VAL A 24 -7.03 -19.11 15.49
N ALA A 25 -6.51 -20.35 15.57
CA ALA A 25 -7.33 -21.53 15.85
C ALA A 25 -7.71 -21.73 17.35
N ALA A 26 -7.05 -21.05 18.28
CA ALA A 26 -7.25 -21.28 19.72
C ALA A 26 -8.36 -20.42 20.35
N ALA A 27 -8.88 -19.42 19.67
CA ALA A 27 -9.94 -18.54 20.18
C ALA A 27 -11.37 -19.13 20.09
N ALA A 28 -11.55 -20.27 19.42
CA ALA A 28 -12.87 -20.86 19.15
C ALA A 28 -13.31 -22.01 20.08
N LEU A 29 -12.59 -22.33 21.16
CA LEU A 29 -12.89 -23.49 22.02
C LEU A 29 -13.02 -23.12 23.51
N ALA A 30 -14.16 -22.58 23.90
CA ALA A 30 -14.65 -22.62 25.30
C ALA A 30 -16.17 -22.56 25.37
N THR A 31 -16.86 -23.64 25.01
CA THR A 31 -18.17 -23.97 25.63
C THR A 31 -18.35 -25.48 25.63
N ASN A 32 -18.46 -26.06 26.85
CA ASN A 32 -18.76 -27.46 27.12
C ASN A 32 -20.23 -27.80 26.80
N VAL A 33 -20.47 -28.77 25.93
CA VAL A 33 -21.71 -29.57 25.89
C VAL A 33 -21.35 -31.02 25.48
N PRO A 34 -22.00 -32.07 26.04
CA PRO A 34 -21.54 -33.45 25.97
C PRO A 34 -21.84 -34.17 24.65
N ALA A 35 -21.03 -35.17 24.39
CA ALA A 35 -20.95 -35.99 23.20
C ALA A 35 -22.29 -36.59 22.70
N ALA A 36 -22.55 -36.39 21.42
CA ALA A 36 -23.25 -37.37 20.57
C ALA A 36 -22.45 -37.54 19.26
N LEU A 37 -22.22 -38.78 18.92
CA LEU A 37 -21.40 -39.29 17.83
C LEU A 37 -21.85 -38.83 16.43
N THR A 38 -20.86 -38.79 15.56
CA THR A 38 -20.93 -38.80 14.09
C THR A 38 -21.39 -37.53 13.37
N ALA A 39 -20.40 -36.79 12.97
CA ALA A 39 -20.23 -36.43 11.56
C ALA A 39 -18.79 -35.96 11.42
N CYS A 40 -17.97 -36.67 10.65
CA CYS A 40 -16.90 -36.07 9.90
C CYS A 40 -17.59 -35.03 9.00
N GLY A 41 -17.81 -33.84 9.50
CA GLY A 41 -18.11 -32.65 8.72
C GLY A 41 -16.83 -32.36 7.95
N SER A 42 -16.75 -32.84 6.72
CA SER A 42 -15.94 -32.15 5.72
C SER A 42 -16.27 -30.67 5.90
N LYS A 43 -15.30 -29.84 6.28
CA LYS A 43 -15.36 -28.40 5.97
C LYS A 43 -15.83 -28.38 4.52
N GLY A 44 -17.02 -27.88 4.24
CA GLY A 44 -17.51 -27.73 2.88
C GLY A 44 -16.37 -27.08 2.12
N ALA A 45 -16.08 -27.58 0.92
CA ALA A 45 -15.02 -27.03 0.11
C ALA A 45 -15.28 -25.52 0.06
N ALA A 46 -14.45 -24.76 0.77
CA ALA A 46 -14.47 -23.31 0.68
C ALA A 46 -14.34 -23.00 -0.81
N GLY A 47 -15.25 -22.21 -1.36
CA GLY A 47 -15.20 -21.84 -2.76
C GLY A 47 -13.82 -21.28 -3.09
N THR A 48 -13.44 -21.31 -4.35
CA THR A 48 -12.19 -20.66 -4.77
C THR A 48 -12.31 -19.16 -4.53
N ILE A 49 -11.36 -18.59 -3.81
CA ILE A 49 -11.28 -17.12 -3.58
C ILE A 49 -10.42 -16.52 -4.68
N THR A 50 -10.98 -15.57 -5.44
CA THR A 50 -10.26 -14.87 -6.49
C THR A 50 -9.69 -13.54 -5.94
N VAL A 51 -8.36 -13.48 -5.81
CA VAL A 51 -7.63 -12.27 -5.41
C VAL A 51 -7.29 -11.48 -6.66
N GLY A 52 -7.66 -10.19 -6.70
CA GLY A 52 -7.31 -9.26 -7.77
C GLY A 52 -6.12 -8.39 -7.41
N SER A 53 -5.40 -7.86 -8.42
CA SER A 53 -4.44 -6.77 -8.24
C SER A 53 -4.65 -5.67 -9.28
N LYS A 54 -4.25 -4.43 -8.92
CA LYS A 54 -4.04 -3.38 -9.91
C LYS A 54 -2.76 -3.66 -10.72
N ASP A 55 -2.64 -2.98 -11.84
CA ASP A 55 -1.59 -3.10 -12.86
C ASP A 55 -0.30 -2.33 -12.50
N PHE A 56 0.20 -2.51 -11.26
CA PHE A 56 1.47 -1.93 -10.81
C PHE A 56 2.12 -2.79 -9.71
N THR A 57 3.44 -2.69 -9.59
CA THR A 57 4.29 -3.55 -8.76
C THR A 57 3.78 -3.74 -7.33
N GLU A 58 3.49 -2.67 -6.60
CA GLU A 58 3.02 -2.75 -5.22
C GLU A 58 1.68 -3.47 -5.10
N GLY A 59 0.76 -3.19 -6.05
CA GLY A 59 -0.53 -3.86 -6.10
C GLY A 59 -0.39 -5.38 -6.26
N GLU A 60 0.53 -5.83 -7.12
CA GLU A 60 0.82 -7.24 -7.36
C GLU A 60 1.47 -7.88 -6.13
N ILE A 61 2.49 -7.23 -5.53
CA ILE A 61 3.17 -7.72 -4.31
C ILE A 61 2.15 -7.93 -3.17
N ILE A 62 1.34 -6.92 -2.84
CA ILE A 62 0.37 -7.01 -1.74
C ILE A 62 -0.69 -8.08 -2.02
N SER A 63 -1.17 -8.15 -3.26
CA SER A 63 -2.16 -9.15 -3.67
C SER A 63 -1.61 -10.57 -3.58
N GLU A 64 -0.34 -10.78 -3.95
CA GLU A 64 0.33 -12.07 -3.80
C GLU A 64 0.52 -12.44 -2.33
N ILE A 65 0.90 -11.49 -1.46
CA ILE A 65 0.99 -11.72 -0.01
C ILE A 65 -0.39 -12.14 0.55
N TYR A 66 -1.49 -11.49 0.13
CA TYR A 66 -2.84 -11.89 0.53
C TYR A 66 -3.20 -13.28 0.02
N ALA A 67 -2.84 -13.59 -1.22
CA ALA A 67 -3.07 -14.92 -1.80
C ALA A 67 -2.33 -16.01 -1.00
N LEU A 68 -1.06 -15.81 -0.70
CA LEU A 68 -0.24 -16.73 0.10
C LEU A 68 -0.80 -16.93 1.51
N ALA A 69 -1.22 -15.84 2.17
CA ALA A 69 -1.81 -15.92 3.50
C ALA A 69 -3.13 -16.72 3.52
N LEU A 70 -3.96 -16.55 2.50
CA LEU A 70 -5.19 -17.31 2.35
C LEU A 70 -4.91 -18.79 2.03
N GLU A 71 -3.92 -19.09 1.19
CA GLU A 71 -3.50 -20.46 0.88
C GLU A 71 -2.95 -21.18 2.13
N ASP A 72 -2.14 -20.49 2.95
CA ASP A 72 -1.63 -21.04 4.21
C ASP A 72 -2.76 -21.30 5.23
N ALA A 73 -3.81 -20.47 5.21
CA ALA A 73 -5.04 -20.68 5.99
C ALA A 73 -5.93 -21.80 5.46
N GLY A 74 -5.59 -22.40 4.29
CA GLY A 74 -6.26 -23.56 3.69
C GLY A 74 -7.36 -23.22 2.69
N PHE A 75 -7.42 -21.99 2.20
CA PHE A 75 -8.30 -21.60 1.10
C PHE A 75 -7.70 -22.03 -0.25
N THR A 76 -8.57 -22.26 -1.24
CA THR A 76 -8.14 -22.39 -2.64
C THR A 76 -8.17 -20.99 -3.24
N VAL A 77 -7.03 -20.50 -3.76
CA VAL A 77 -6.91 -19.16 -4.28
C VAL A 77 -6.68 -19.16 -5.79
N LYS A 78 -7.34 -18.24 -6.49
CA LYS A 78 -7.09 -17.89 -7.88
C LYS A 78 -6.58 -16.46 -7.92
N ARG A 79 -5.52 -16.22 -8.68
CA ARG A 79 -4.94 -14.91 -8.93
C ARG A 79 -5.53 -14.32 -10.21
N SER A 80 -5.99 -13.06 -10.15
CA SER A 80 -6.49 -12.28 -11.29
C SER A 80 -5.83 -10.90 -11.22
N PHE A 81 -4.55 -10.86 -11.61
CA PHE A 81 -3.68 -9.71 -11.47
C PHE A 81 -3.62 -8.87 -12.75
N ASP A 82 -2.91 -7.73 -12.70
CA ASP A 82 -2.74 -6.81 -13.84
C ASP A 82 -4.08 -6.24 -14.34
N ILE A 83 -4.96 -5.86 -13.41
CA ILE A 83 -6.25 -5.22 -13.72
C ILE A 83 -6.09 -3.71 -13.64
N ALA A 84 -6.43 -3.00 -14.73
CA ALA A 84 -6.33 -1.55 -14.76
C ALA A 84 -7.09 -0.89 -13.59
N GLY A 85 -6.43 0.04 -12.90
CA GLY A 85 -6.98 0.70 -11.72
C GLY A 85 -8.34 1.37 -11.93
N SER A 86 -8.66 1.78 -13.17
CA SER A 86 -9.95 2.37 -13.54
C SER A 86 -11.13 1.38 -13.53
N VAL A 87 -10.88 0.07 -13.58
CA VAL A 87 -11.93 -0.97 -13.71
C VAL A 87 -11.97 -1.98 -12.57
N ILE A 88 -10.91 -2.09 -11.74
CA ILE A 88 -10.80 -3.12 -10.70
C ILE A 88 -11.93 -3.05 -9.66
N ALA A 89 -12.33 -1.84 -9.25
CA ALA A 89 -13.47 -1.65 -8.34
C ALA A 89 -14.77 -2.19 -8.94
N THR A 90 -14.97 -2.03 -10.26
CA THR A 90 -16.11 -2.59 -11.00
C THR A 90 -16.01 -4.12 -11.12
N ALA A 91 -14.81 -4.67 -11.28
CA ALA A 91 -14.59 -6.12 -11.30
C ALA A 91 -14.97 -6.76 -9.94
N LEU A 92 -14.59 -6.11 -8.81
CA LEU A 92 -15.02 -6.53 -7.48
C LEU A 92 -16.55 -6.44 -7.31
N GLU A 93 -17.16 -5.33 -7.71
CA GLU A 93 -18.63 -5.14 -7.63
C GLU A 93 -19.38 -6.22 -8.40
N LYS A 94 -18.88 -6.61 -9.58
CA LYS A 94 -19.50 -7.64 -10.42
C LYS A 94 -19.17 -9.08 -10.00
N GLY A 95 -18.27 -9.29 -9.05
CA GLY A 95 -17.84 -10.61 -8.62
C GLY A 95 -16.90 -11.31 -9.61
N GLU A 96 -16.19 -10.58 -10.44
CA GLU A 96 -15.12 -11.11 -11.29
C GLU A 96 -13.87 -11.42 -10.46
N ILE A 97 -13.68 -10.68 -9.35
CA ILE A 97 -12.73 -10.94 -8.25
C ILE A 97 -13.49 -10.87 -6.92
N ASP A 98 -12.94 -11.46 -5.87
CA ASP A 98 -13.55 -11.54 -4.54
C ASP A 98 -12.96 -10.52 -3.54
N LEU A 99 -11.71 -10.16 -3.73
CA LEU A 99 -11.01 -9.14 -2.95
C LEU A 99 -9.80 -8.57 -3.72
N TYR A 100 -9.35 -7.39 -3.31
CA TYR A 100 -8.08 -6.80 -3.73
C TYR A 100 -7.61 -5.76 -2.71
N PRO A 101 -6.30 -5.37 -2.68
CA PRO A 101 -5.82 -4.24 -1.91
C PRO A 101 -6.25 -2.92 -2.56
N GLU A 102 -6.97 -2.08 -1.82
CA GLU A 102 -7.39 -0.76 -2.28
C GLU A 102 -6.81 0.33 -1.36
N TYR A 103 -6.72 1.53 -1.89
CA TYR A 103 -6.16 2.70 -1.23
C TYR A 103 -7.28 3.67 -0.84
N THR A 104 -7.29 4.10 0.41
CA THR A 104 -8.38 4.91 0.97
C THR A 104 -8.63 6.20 0.19
N GLY A 105 -7.58 6.92 -0.20
CA GLY A 105 -7.68 8.14 -1.00
C GLY A 105 -8.23 7.90 -2.41
N THR A 106 -7.79 6.82 -3.08
CA THR A 106 -8.31 6.42 -4.39
C THR A 106 -9.81 6.09 -4.31
N ALA A 107 -10.18 5.31 -3.30
CA ALA A 107 -11.58 4.95 -3.07
C ALA A 107 -12.45 6.19 -2.81
N LEU A 108 -11.95 7.15 -2.01
CA LEU A 108 -12.66 8.39 -1.71
C LEU A 108 -12.86 9.25 -2.96
N LEU A 109 -11.75 9.58 -3.64
CA LEU A 109 -11.77 10.60 -4.69
C LEU A 109 -12.17 10.04 -6.06
N THR A 110 -11.66 8.86 -6.43
CA THR A 110 -11.83 8.31 -7.77
C THR A 110 -13.09 7.47 -7.89
N VAL A 111 -13.33 6.57 -6.92
CA VAL A 111 -14.44 5.62 -6.98
C VAL A 111 -15.73 6.25 -6.44
N LEU A 112 -15.69 6.83 -5.24
CA LEU A 112 -16.85 7.45 -4.61
C LEU A 112 -17.13 8.86 -5.14
N LYS A 113 -16.12 9.54 -5.68
CA LYS A 113 -16.16 10.95 -6.09
C LYS A 113 -16.67 11.86 -4.96
N ALA A 114 -16.18 11.58 -3.75
CA ALA A 114 -16.51 12.32 -2.55
C ALA A 114 -15.61 13.57 -2.40
N GLU A 115 -15.96 14.42 -1.46
CA GLU A 115 -15.15 15.59 -1.14
C GLU A 115 -13.81 15.18 -0.50
N MET A 116 -12.80 16.03 -0.67
CA MET A 116 -11.47 15.84 -0.08
C MET A 116 -11.56 15.81 1.45
N GLU A 117 -10.91 14.83 2.05
CA GLU A 117 -10.72 14.67 3.48
C GLU A 117 -9.26 14.28 3.73
N THR A 118 -8.62 14.84 4.73
CA THR A 118 -7.18 14.65 5.00
C THR A 118 -6.89 13.89 6.29
N ASP A 119 -7.89 13.66 7.15
CA ASP A 119 -7.71 12.80 8.32
C ASP A 119 -7.79 11.31 7.92
N PRO A 120 -6.74 10.50 8.15
CA PRO A 120 -6.70 9.10 7.71
C PRO A 120 -7.87 8.26 8.23
N GLN A 121 -8.27 8.46 9.48
CA GLN A 121 -9.35 7.70 10.08
C GLN A 121 -10.70 8.12 9.51
N ALA A 122 -10.91 9.42 9.29
CA ALA A 122 -12.14 9.93 8.70
C ALA A 122 -12.32 9.45 7.25
N VAL A 123 -11.23 9.44 6.45
CA VAL A 123 -11.25 8.88 5.09
C VAL A 123 -11.63 7.40 5.13
N TYR A 124 -10.94 6.62 5.97
CA TYR A 124 -11.20 5.17 6.10
C TYR A 124 -12.65 4.88 6.49
N GLU A 125 -13.18 5.54 7.53
CA GLU A 125 -14.56 5.34 7.96
C GLU A 125 -15.57 5.74 6.87
N THR A 126 -15.28 6.78 6.12
CA THR A 126 -16.12 7.24 5.02
C THR A 126 -16.18 6.20 3.89
N VAL A 127 -15.04 5.69 3.43
CA VAL A 127 -15.00 4.68 2.37
C VAL A 127 -15.61 3.37 2.84
N LYS A 128 -15.27 2.89 4.04
CA LYS A 128 -15.83 1.69 4.66
C LYS A 128 -17.36 1.72 4.69
N LYS A 129 -17.92 2.81 5.21
CA LYS A 129 -19.38 3.00 5.30
C LYS A 129 -20.06 3.07 3.94
N GLN A 130 -19.46 3.82 2.99
CA GLN A 130 -20.10 4.03 1.70
C GLN A 130 -20.02 2.80 0.79
N TYR A 131 -18.89 2.07 0.79
CA TYR A 131 -18.72 0.82 0.05
C TYR A 131 -19.70 -0.24 0.54
N LYS A 132 -19.79 -0.44 1.87
CA LYS A 132 -20.77 -1.38 2.45
C LYS A 132 -22.21 -1.02 2.06
N LYS A 133 -22.57 0.27 2.11
CA LYS A 133 -23.93 0.72 1.79
C LYS A 133 -24.28 0.60 0.32
N LYS A 134 -23.33 0.89 -0.58
CA LYS A 134 -23.61 0.97 -2.04
C LYS A 134 -23.53 -0.39 -2.71
N TRP A 135 -22.56 -1.23 -2.32
CA TRP A 135 -22.18 -2.41 -3.07
C TRP A 135 -22.02 -3.68 -2.21
N ASP A 136 -22.24 -3.59 -0.90
CA ASP A 136 -21.94 -4.65 0.06
C ASP A 136 -20.47 -5.10 0.02
N LEU A 137 -19.56 -4.15 -0.22
CA LEU A 137 -18.12 -4.34 -0.16
C LEU A 137 -17.60 -3.93 1.21
N VAL A 138 -16.79 -4.78 1.83
CA VAL A 138 -16.31 -4.61 3.20
C VAL A 138 -14.83 -4.24 3.19
N TRP A 139 -14.51 -3.10 3.76
CA TRP A 139 -13.15 -2.70 4.06
C TRP A 139 -12.71 -3.35 5.36
N LEU A 140 -11.64 -4.14 5.32
CA LEU A 140 -11.00 -4.71 6.50
C LEU A 140 -10.01 -3.73 7.12
N ASP A 141 -9.24 -4.15 8.14
CA ASP A 141 -8.34 -3.25 8.87
C ASP A 141 -7.33 -2.57 7.93
N MET A 142 -7.24 -1.27 8.07
CA MET A 142 -6.31 -0.41 7.34
C MET A 142 -4.89 -0.62 7.84
N ALA A 143 -3.93 -0.77 6.92
CA ALA A 143 -2.51 -0.82 7.23
C ALA A 143 -1.96 0.55 7.64
N GLU A 144 -0.80 0.57 8.33
CA GLU A 144 0.01 1.79 8.47
C GLU A 144 0.50 2.28 7.11
N ALA A 145 0.81 1.35 6.22
CA ALA A 145 1.32 1.64 4.90
C ALA A 145 0.38 2.56 4.11
N ALA A 146 0.96 3.61 3.54
CA ALA A 146 0.28 4.57 2.68
C ALA A 146 1.14 4.86 1.46
N ASP A 147 0.53 4.80 0.27
CA ASP A 147 1.14 5.17 -1.00
C ASP A 147 0.54 6.48 -1.50
N SER A 148 0.99 7.58 -0.92
CA SER A 148 0.48 8.93 -1.17
C SER A 148 1.27 9.64 -2.27
N GLN A 149 0.63 10.58 -2.94
CA GLN A 149 1.36 11.52 -3.79
C GLN A 149 2.34 12.35 -2.96
N ALA A 150 3.51 12.67 -3.53
CA ALA A 150 4.53 13.46 -2.88
C ALA A 150 5.41 14.17 -3.93
N LEU A 151 6.32 15.02 -3.46
CA LEU A 151 7.40 15.56 -4.26
C LEU A 151 8.74 15.03 -3.75
N VAL A 152 9.60 14.64 -4.67
CA VAL A 152 10.98 14.30 -4.40
C VAL A 152 11.89 15.41 -4.94
N ILE A 153 12.96 15.69 -4.19
CA ILE A 153 14.04 16.59 -4.63
C ILE A 153 15.38 15.85 -4.59
N THR A 154 16.32 16.18 -5.46
CA THR A 154 17.67 15.66 -5.31
C THR A 154 18.25 16.07 -3.96
N THR A 155 18.87 15.16 -3.22
CA THR A 155 19.47 15.47 -1.89
C THR A 155 20.47 16.60 -1.98
N LYS A 156 21.22 16.69 -3.10
CA LYS A 156 22.12 17.80 -3.42
C LYS A 156 21.40 19.16 -3.39
N ALA A 157 20.25 19.28 -4.05
CA ALA A 157 19.48 20.52 -4.08
C ALA A 157 18.80 20.81 -2.74
N ALA A 158 18.27 19.77 -2.06
CA ALA A 158 17.69 19.88 -0.73
C ALA A 158 18.70 20.46 0.29
N GLU A 159 19.91 19.94 0.31
CA GLU A 159 20.99 20.43 1.17
C GLU A 159 21.46 21.83 0.81
N GLN A 160 21.60 22.11 -0.50
CA GLN A 160 22.04 23.42 -1.00
C GLN A 160 21.13 24.56 -0.55
N TYR A 161 19.82 24.36 -0.59
CA TYR A 161 18.82 25.38 -0.28
C TYR A 161 18.17 25.20 1.09
N GLY A 162 18.49 24.11 1.81
CA GLY A 162 17.91 23.79 3.13
C GLY A 162 16.45 23.38 3.08
N ILE A 163 16.02 22.78 1.97
CA ILE A 163 14.62 22.39 1.69
C ILE A 163 14.30 21.06 2.36
N LYS A 164 13.20 21.02 3.12
CA LYS A 164 12.66 19.81 3.77
C LYS A 164 11.17 19.63 3.53
N THR A 165 10.44 20.72 3.36
CA THR A 165 8.98 20.74 3.19
C THR A 165 8.60 21.30 1.82
N ILE A 166 7.35 21.10 1.42
CA ILE A 166 6.82 21.71 0.19
C ILE A 166 6.74 23.23 0.33
N SER A 167 6.54 23.76 1.53
CA SER A 167 6.63 25.21 1.79
C SER A 167 8.03 25.76 1.51
N ASP A 168 9.08 25.06 1.95
CA ASP A 168 10.48 25.45 1.64
C ASP A 168 10.73 25.39 0.14
N LEU A 169 10.26 24.34 -0.52
CA LEU A 169 10.38 24.16 -1.97
C LEU A 169 9.74 25.33 -2.73
N GLN A 170 8.53 25.71 -2.36
CA GLN A 170 7.80 26.81 -3.00
C GLN A 170 8.58 28.14 -2.91
N ALA A 171 9.21 28.40 -1.78
CA ALA A 171 10.01 29.61 -1.58
C ALA A 171 11.28 29.65 -2.47
N HIS A 172 11.77 28.52 -2.94
CA HIS A 172 12.97 28.38 -3.79
C HIS A 172 12.66 27.89 -5.21
N ALA A 173 11.40 27.83 -5.61
CA ALA A 173 10.99 27.27 -6.91
C ALA A 173 11.68 27.92 -8.10
N ASN A 174 11.95 29.24 -8.06
CA ASN A 174 12.60 29.98 -9.12
C ASN A 174 14.10 29.65 -9.31
N GLU A 175 14.68 28.84 -8.43
CA GLU A 175 16.05 28.35 -8.52
C GLU A 175 16.11 26.90 -9.00
N LEU A 176 14.96 26.20 -9.06
CA LEU A 176 14.85 24.76 -9.25
C LEU A 176 14.16 24.40 -10.56
N ARG A 177 14.61 23.30 -11.16
CA ARG A 177 14.05 22.71 -12.37
C ARG A 177 13.07 21.60 -11.98
N PHE A 178 11.85 21.69 -12.45
CA PHE A 178 10.80 20.72 -12.18
C PHE A 178 10.59 19.76 -13.34
N ALA A 179 10.84 18.48 -13.11
CA ALA A 179 10.52 17.40 -14.04
C ALA A 179 9.09 16.93 -13.78
N SER A 180 8.13 17.56 -14.42
CA SER A 180 6.73 17.21 -14.28
C SER A 180 6.35 15.99 -15.12
N GLN A 181 5.15 15.51 -14.87
CA GLN A 181 4.42 14.57 -15.72
C GLN A 181 3.18 15.30 -16.23
N GLY A 182 2.87 15.19 -17.52
CA GLY A 182 1.74 15.93 -18.09
C GLY A 182 0.42 15.65 -17.38
N GLU A 183 0.22 14.42 -16.92
CA GLU A 183 -0.98 14.04 -16.13
C GLU A 183 -0.99 14.74 -14.77
N PHE A 184 0.14 14.86 -14.08
CA PHE A 184 0.25 15.56 -12.81
C PHE A 184 -0.06 17.06 -12.95
N ASP A 185 0.33 17.66 -14.06
CA ASP A 185 0.04 19.08 -14.35
C ASP A 185 -1.46 19.37 -14.55
N GLU A 186 -2.22 18.37 -15.02
CA GLU A 186 -3.62 18.54 -15.38
C GLU A 186 -4.60 18.03 -14.30
N ARG A 187 -4.17 17.08 -13.48
CA ARG A 187 -5.03 16.47 -12.45
C ARG A 187 -5.37 17.49 -11.37
N SER A 188 -6.63 17.47 -10.94
CA SER A 188 -7.10 18.32 -9.84
C SER A 188 -6.41 18.08 -8.49
N ASP A 189 -5.86 16.87 -8.29
CA ASP A 189 -5.08 16.45 -7.13
C ASP A 189 -3.57 16.50 -7.37
N GLY A 190 -3.11 17.00 -8.51
CA GLY A 190 -1.71 17.20 -8.88
C GLY A 190 -1.22 18.64 -8.62
N LEU A 191 -0.55 19.23 -9.62
CA LEU A 191 -0.02 20.59 -9.54
C LEU A 191 -1.09 21.64 -9.18
N PRO A 192 -2.34 21.58 -9.73
CA PRO A 192 -3.38 22.52 -9.33
C PRO A 192 -3.71 22.51 -7.83
N ALA A 193 -3.69 21.33 -7.17
CA ALA A 193 -3.92 21.24 -5.73
C ALA A 193 -2.75 21.86 -4.94
N LEU A 194 -1.51 21.60 -5.38
CA LEU A 194 -0.32 22.19 -4.79
C LEU A 194 -0.36 23.72 -4.88
N GLU A 195 -0.64 24.26 -6.06
CA GLU A 195 -0.70 25.72 -6.26
C GLU A 195 -1.84 26.37 -5.48
N ALA A 196 -2.98 25.69 -5.32
CA ALA A 196 -4.08 26.18 -4.50
C ALA A 196 -3.70 26.29 -3.01
N ALA A 197 -2.86 25.38 -2.50
CA ALA A 197 -2.47 25.32 -1.09
C ALA A 197 -1.21 26.15 -0.79
N TYR A 198 -0.18 26.02 -1.64
CA TYR A 198 1.14 26.62 -1.41
C TYR A 198 1.35 27.96 -2.15
N GLY A 199 0.51 28.28 -3.13
CA GLY A 199 0.72 29.37 -4.08
C GLY A 199 1.46 28.89 -5.35
N ALA A 200 1.53 29.74 -6.35
CA ALA A 200 2.19 29.41 -7.61
C ALA A 200 3.68 29.04 -7.41
N PHE A 201 4.13 28.06 -8.16
CA PHE A 201 5.54 27.69 -8.23
C PHE A 201 6.16 28.32 -9.46
N ASP A 202 6.93 29.36 -9.27
CA ASP A 202 7.69 30.06 -10.33
C ASP A 202 8.97 29.28 -10.67
N TRP A 203 8.81 28.07 -11.23
CA TRP A 203 9.95 27.19 -11.54
C TRP A 203 10.98 27.89 -12.45
N LYS A 204 12.26 27.69 -12.17
CA LYS A 204 13.33 28.08 -13.09
C LYS A 204 13.17 27.45 -14.46
N GLU A 205 12.73 26.19 -14.46
CA GLU A 205 12.37 25.41 -15.64
C GLU A 205 11.29 24.42 -15.25
N HIS A 206 10.28 24.26 -16.12
CA HIS A 206 9.20 23.30 -15.95
C HIS A 206 9.10 22.49 -17.25
N THR A 207 9.52 21.23 -17.20
CA THR A 207 9.55 20.34 -18.36
C THR A 207 8.81 19.04 -18.04
N SER A 208 7.91 18.64 -18.95
CA SER A 208 7.19 17.37 -18.80
C SER A 208 8.01 16.21 -19.35
N PHE A 209 8.14 15.16 -18.56
CA PHE A 209 8.83 13.91 -18.90
C PHE A 209 7.87 12.72 -18.81
N ASN A 210 8.25 11.60 -19.43
CA ASN A 210 7.61 10.34 -19.20
C ASN A 210 7.86 9.89 -17.75
N ASN A 211 6.84 9.39 -17.05
CA ASN A 211 6.92 8.97 -15.64
C ASN A 211 8.08 8.01 -15.37
N GLY A 212 8.33 7.05 -16.25
CA GLY A 212 9.44 6.09 -16.10
C GLY A 212 10.84 6.69 -16.15
N LEU A 213 11.00 7.95 -16.62
CA LEU A 213 12.30 8.61 -16.77
C LEU A 213 12.63 9.57 -15.63
N LYS A 214 11.71 9.88 -14.73
CA LYS A 214 11.88 10.95 -13.73
C LYS A 214 13.14 10.79 -12.87
N TYR A 215 13.43 9.60 -12.38
CA TYR A 215 14.61 9.36 -11.55
C TYR A 215 15.93 9.41 -12.37
N GLU A 216 15.90 9.01 -13.64
CA GLU A 216 17.04 9.14 -14.54
C GLU A 216 17.35 10.62 -14.80
N VAL A 217 16.32 11.43 -15.08
CA VAL A 217 16.43 12.87 -15.28
C VAL A 217 16.99 13.57 -14.03
N LEU A 218 16.55 13.18 -12.83
CA LEU A 218 17.09 13.70 -11.57
C LEU A 218 18.57 13.30 -11.37
N ARG A 219 18.92 12.02 -11.62
CA ARG A 219 20.31 11.54 -11.49
C ARG A 219 21.26 12.17 -12.47
N ASN A 220 20.80 12.48 -13.67
CA ASN A 220 21.60 13.12 -14.73
C ASN A 220 21.75 14.62 -14.54
N ASP A 221 21.24 15.20 -13.45
CA ASP A 221 21.25 16.66 -13.21
C ASP A 221 20.53 17.45 -14.31
N GLU A 222 19.47 16.86 -14.89
CA GLU A 222 18.60 17.52 -15.88
C GLU A 222 17.42 18.22 -15.20
N ALA A 223 17.01 17.76 -14.01
CA ALA A 223 16.04 18.40 -13.13
C ALA A 223 16.43 18.23 -11.65
N ASP A 224 15.74 18.96 -10.78
CA ASP A 224 16.01 18.97 -9.35
C ASP A 224 14.86 18.37 -8.55
N VAL A 225 13.63 18.48 -9.05
CA VAL A 225 12.38 18.08 -8.36
C VAL A 225 11.48 17.30 -9.32
N ALA A 226 10.75 16.31 -8.80
CA ALA A 226 9.73 15.57 -9.55
C ALA A 226 8.57 15.12 -8.64
N PRO A 227 7.36 14.90 -9.18
CA PRO A 227 6.27 14.24 -8.47
C PRO A 227 6.52 12.74 -8.40
N VAL A 228 6.20 12.14 -7.24
CA VAL A 228 6.39 10.72 -6.94
C VAL A 228 5.25 10.19 -6.08
N TYR A 229 5.26 8.88 -5.87
CA TYR A 229 4.48 8.22 -4.82
C TYR A 229 5.41 7.78 -3.68
N THR A 230 4.91 7.83 -2.45
CA THR A 230 5.73 7.66 -1.22
C THR A 230 6.32 6.26 -1.05
N THR A 231 5.87 5.29 -1.80
CA THR A 231 6.34 3.89 -1.77
C THR A 231 7.17 3.49 -2.99
N GLU A 232 7.49 4.44 -3.91
CA GLU A 232 8.32 4.11 -5.06
C GLU A 232 9.70 3.58 -4.64
N GLY A 233 10.10 2.41 -5.18
CA GLY A 233 11.31 1.70 -4.78
C GLY A 233 12.59 2.54 -4.91
N GLN A 234 12.63 3.50 -5.84
CA GLN A 234 13.77 4.40 -6.05
C GLN A 234 14.05 5.33 -4.86
N LEU A 235 13.08 5.49 -3.95
CA LEU A 235 13.23 6.31 -2.73
C LEU A 235 14.15 5.67 -1.66
N VAL A 236 14.60 4.43 -1.86
CA VAL A 236 15.66 3.85 -1.01
C VAL A 236 17.04 4.45 -1.30
N ASP A 237 17.20 5.19 -2.41
CA ASP A 237 18.45 5.82 -2.83
C ASP A 237 18.66 7.14 -2.09
N ASP A 238 19.77 7.26 -1.36
CA ASP A 238 20.15 8.48 -0.60
C ASP A 238 20.36 9.71 -1.52
N ALA A 239 20.40 9.53 -2.83
CA ALA A 239 20.46 10.66 -3.79
C ALA A 239 19.15 11.47 -3.81
N PHE A 240 18.08 10.95 -3.24
CA PHE A 240 16.75 11.54 -3.25
C PHE A 240 16.23 11.84 -1.85
N THR A 241 15.59 12.98 -1.69
CA THR A 241 14.93 13.41 -0.47
C THR A 241 13.44 13.59 -0.73
N LEU A 242 12.59 12.82 -0.03
CA LEU A 242 11.14 12.99 -0.05
C LEU A 242 10.80 14.24 0.76
N LEU A 243 9.96 15.12 0.21
CA LEU A 243 9.54 16.35 0.88
C LEU A 243 8.28 16.10 1.73
N GLU A 244 8.25 16.73 2.90
CA GLU A 244 7.09 16.73 3.76
C GLU A 244 6.00 17.66 3.18
N ASP A 245 4.77 17.14 3.03
CA ASP A 245 3.58 17.94 2.72
C ASP A 245 3.05 18.59 4.01
N ASP A 246 3.65 19.70 4.39
CA ASP A 246 3.36 20.43 5.64
C ASP A 246 2.00 21.13 5.67
N LYS A 247 1.26 21.13 4.54
CA LYS A 247 -0.13 21.64 4.46
C LYS A 247 -1.17 20.55 4.19
N HIS A 248 -0.76 19.28 4.12
CA HIS A 248 -1.64 18.13 3.91
C HIS A 248 -2.56 18.29 2.70
N VAL A 249 -1.97 18.56 1.54
CA VAL A 249 -2.70 18.80 0.28
C VAL A 249 -3.35 17.52 -0.22
N TRP A 250 -2.68 16.39 -0.02
CA TRP A 250 -3.19 15.10 -0.47
C TRP A 250 -3.92 14.34 0.63
N PRO A 251 -4.98 13.59 0.29
CA PRO A 251 -5.58 12.67 1.24
C PRO A 251 -4.61 11.55 1.58
N PRO A 252 -4.79 10.86 2.69
CA PRO A 252 -4.05 9.65 2.98
C PRO A 252 -4.49 8.52 2.03
N TYR A 253 -3.53 7.75 1.54
CA TYR A 253 -3.75 6.59 0.66
C TYR A 253 -3.34 5.30 1.38
N ASN A 254 -3.86 5.09 2.59
CA ASN A 254 -3.58 3.86 3.31
C ASN A 254 -4.18 2.65 2.60
N VAL A 255 -3.41 1.56 2.55
CA VAL A 255 -3.87 0.32 1.93
C VAL A 255 -4.74 -0.50 2.89
N ALA A 256 -5.79 -1.09 2.37
CA ALA A 256 -6.61 -2.07 3.09
C ALA A 256 -7.20 -3.12 2.14
N PRO A 257 -7.43 -4.37 2.60
CA PRO A 257 -8.16 -5.34 1.81
C PRO A 257 -9.63 -4.93 1.71
N VAL A 258 -10.15 -4.96 0.50
CA VAL A 258 -11.60 -4.77 0.24
C VAL A 258 -12.16 -6.09 -0.27
N VAL A 259 -13.17 -6.61 0.42
CA VAL A 259 -13.73 -7.95 0.21
C VAL A 259 -15.23 -7.86 -0.05
N ARG A 260 -15.77 -8.71 -0.91
CA ARG A 260 -17.23 -8.83 -1.10
C ARG A 260 -17.89 -9.36 0.17
N GLY A 261 -19.00 -8.74 0.57
CA GLY A 261 -19.72 -9.12 1.80
C GLY A 261 -20.13 -10.59 1.82
N GLU A 262 -20.66 -11.10 0.71
CA GLU A 262 -21.08 -12.52 0.61
C GLU A 262 -19.90 -13.51 0.75
N VAL A 263 -18.68 -13.10 0.38
CA VAL A 263 -17.47 -13.92 0.53
C VAL A 263 -17.07 -14.03 2.00
N LEU A 264 -17.13 -12.92 2.74
CA LEU A 264 -16.90 -12.91 4.19
C LEU A 264 -17.99 -13.65 4.96
N ASP A 265 -19.26 -13.49 4.57
CA ASP A 265 -20.37 -14.20 5.19
C ASP A 265 -20.22 -15.75 5.06
N ALA A 266 -19.70 -16.18 3.91
CA ALA A 266 -19.41 -17.60 3.65
C ALA A 266 -18.10 -18.09 4.31
N ASN A 267 -17.12 -17.21 4.51
CA ASN A 267 -15.77 -17.53 4.97
C ASN A 267 -15.26 -16.46 5.97
N PRO A 268 -15.79 -16.42 7.20
CA PRO A 268 -15.46 -15.36 8.16
C PRO A 268 -13.99 -15.32 8.57
N ASP A 269 -13.27 -16.45 8.46
CA ASP A 269 -11.85 -16.53 8.82
C ASP A 269 -10.96 -15.67 7.89
N ILE A 270 -11.45 -15.24 6.71
CA ILE A 270 -10.72 -14.36 5.77
C ILE A 270 -10.38 -13.03 6.44
N GLU A 271 -11.28 -12.48 7.24
CA GLU A 271 -11.05 -11.19 7.92
C GLU A 271 -9.82 -11.24 8.82
N ASP A 272 -9.73 -12.26 9.69
CA ASP A 272 -8.60 -12.40 10.61
C ASP A 272 -7.28 -12.63 9.86
N VAL A 273 -7.29 -13.43 8.78
CA VAL A 273 -6.11 -13.71 7.96
C VAL A 273 -5.58 -12.44 7.31
N LEU A 274 -6.43 -11.69 6.64
CA LEU A 274 -6.01 -10.47 5.91
C LEU A 274 -5.64 -9.33 6.87
N ASN A 275 -6.35 -9.17 7.99
CA ASN A 275 -6.01 -8.19 9.02
C ASN A 275 -4.65 -8.47 9.66
N ALA A 276 -4.27 -9.74 9.79
CA ALA A 276 -2.95 -10.10 10.29
C ALA A 276 -1.83 -9.66 9.33
N VAL A 277 -2.04 -9.76 8.03
CA VAL A 277 -1.11 -9.23 7.01
C VAL A 277 -1.07 -7.71 7.05
N SER A 278 -2.24 -7.03 7.04
CA SER A 278 -2.32 -5.57 7.04
C SER A 278 -1.52 -4.92 8.17
N LYS A 279 -1.48 -5.55 9.36
CA LYS A 279 -0.69 -5.07 10.51
C LYS A 279 0.82 -5.07 10.30
N GLN A 280 1.32 -5.80 9.32
CA GLN A 280 2.75 -5.91 9.02
C GLN A 280 3.18 -4.98 7.88
N LEU A 281 2.21 -4.41 7.14
CA LEU A 281 2.49 -3.52 6.03
C LEU A 281 2.78 -2.10 6.54
N THR A 282 4.01 -1.63 6.34
CA THR A 282 4.45 -0.26 6.62
C THR A 282 4.88 0.42 5.32
N THR A 283 4.78 1.74 5.24
CA THR A 283 5.23 2.50 4.05
C THR A 283 6.69 2.16 3.70
N LYS A 284 7.58 2.17 4.69
CA LYS A 284 8.99 1.79 4.49
C LYS A 284 9.13 0.35 3.97
N GLY A 285 8.39 -0.60 4.56
CA GLY A 285 8.41 -1.99 4.12
C GLY A 285 7.99 -2.13 2.67
N LEU A 286 6.92 -1.46 2.25
CA LEU A 286 6.47 -1.46 0.85
C LEU A 286 7.51 -0.84 -0.09
N THR A 287 8.15 0.28 0.30
CA THR A 287 9.24 0.88 -0.49
C THR A 287 10.38 -0.12 -0.71
N GLU A 288 10.78 -0.86 0.34
CA GLU A 288 11.84 -1.88 0.25
C GLU A 288 11.43 -3.07 -0.63
N LEU A 289 10.17 -3.51 -0.58
CA LEU A 289 9.65 -4.58 -1.45
C LEU A 289 9.58 -4.11 -2.91
N ASN A 290 9.06 -2.92 -3.16
CA ASN A 290 9.02 -2.32 -4.49
C ASN A 290 10.43 -2.18 -5.09
N ALA A 291 11.43 -1.80 -4.27
CA ALA A 291 12.81 -1.70 -4.71
C ALA A 291 13.37 -3.03 -5.21
N LYS A 292 13.08 -4.14 -4.54
CA LYS A 292 13.51 -5.47 -4.98
C LYS A 292 13.00 -5.82 -6.38
N VAL A 293 11.75 -5.45 -6.69
CA VAL A 293 11.16 -5.70 -8.01
C VAL A 293 11.61 -4.65 -9.03
N ASP A 294 11.43 -3.37 -8.72
CA ASP A 294 11.61 -2.30 -9.70
C ASP A 294 13.09 -2.00 -9.99
N ILE A 295 13.97 -2.18 -9.00
CA ILE A 295 15.41 -1.88 -9.12
C ILE A 295 16.21 -3.18 -9.30
N ASP A 296 16.04 -4.14 -8.39
CA ASP A 296 16.84 -5.38 -8.38
C ASP A 296 16.32 -6.42 -9.39
N LYS A 297 15.15 -6.16 -10.03
CA LYS A 297 14.53 -6.98 -11.08
C LYS A 297 14.19 -8.40 -10.60
N GLN A 298 13.86 -8.55 -9.34
CA GLN A 298 13.32 -9.80 -8.80
C GLN A 298 11.86 -9.97 -9.24
N ASP A 299 11.40 -11.21 -9.36
CA ASP A 299 9.98 -11.50 -9.62
C ASP A 299 9.14 -11.13 -8.39
N TYR A 300 8.00 -10.48 -8.59
CA TYR A 300 7.17 -10.01 -7.47
C TYR A 300 6.64 -11.17 -6.61
N GLU A 301 6.42 -12.34 -7.19
CA GLU A 301 6.00 -13.56 -6.50
C GLU A 301 7.05 -14.02 -5.47
N ASP A 302 8.34 -13.98 -5.86
CA ASP A 302 9.45 -14.36 -4.99
C ASP A 302 9.60 -13.33 -3.84
N VAL A 303 9.47 -12.05 -4.15
CA VAL A 303 9.51 -10.96 -3.16
C VAL A 303 8.36 -11.08 -2.15
N ALA A 304 7.15 -11.35 -2.63
CA ALA A 304 5.99 -11.56 -1.78
C ALA A 304 6.13 -12.80 -0.88
N ALA A 305 6.66 -13.90 -1.44
CA ALA A 305 6.90 -15.14 -0.70
C ALA A 305 7.95 -14.94 0.39
N GLU A 306 9.07 -14.26 0.08
CA GLU A 306 10.11 -13.95 1.07
C GLU A 306 9.55 -13.10 2.23
N PHE A 307 8.77 -12.07 1.91
CA PHE A 307 8.10 -11.25 2.94
C PHE A 307 7.15 -12.10 3.78
N PHE A 308 6.28 -12.89 3.14
CA PHE A 308 5.31 -13.74 3.85
C PHE A 308 6.00 -14.77 4.76
N ASP A 309 7.09 -15.39 4.32
CA ASP A 309 7.89 -16.32 5.14
C ASP A 309 8.57 -15.65 6.34
N SER A 310 8.73 -14.33 6.32
CA SER A 310 9.32 -13.56 7.42
C SER A 310 8.32 -13.16 8.52
N LEU A 311 6.99 -13.30 8.25
CA LEU A 311 5.93 -13.00 9.21
C LEU A 311 5.81 -14.12 10.26
#